data_cc3ff91bc906be979f936feb93c0797e
#
_entry.id   cc3ff91bc906be979f936feb93c0797e
#
_cell.length_a   1.000
_cell.length_b   1.000
_cell.length_c   1.000
_cell.angle_alpha   90.00
_cell.angle_beta   90.00
_cell.angle_gamma   90.00
#
_symmetry.space_group_name_H-M   'P 1'
#
loop_
_entity.id
_entity.type
_entity.pdbx_description
1 polymer ?
#
loop_
_entity_poly.entity_id
_entity_poly.type
_entity_poly.pdbx_seq_one_letter_code
_entity_poly.pdbx_strand_id
1 'polypeptide(L)'
;MYQFQKRKFLKQKEKIEEENKRLQYIHELELNKSQNEIVSLQNEKLEAEINFKNSELASSTMHLVKKGELLTKIKEELSHSLKNIDNKIAAQEIKKVIKSVSDDDKIDQEWDAFAKHFDKVHSDFVVTLKKKYANLTANEVKLCIYLRMNLSSKEIAQLMNISVRGVEISRYRLRKKIGIPSETNLFDHLMSIDGNPEVG
;
A
#
# COMPACT_ATOMS: atom_id res chain seq x y z
N MET A 1 20.19 -65.40 41.97
CA MET A 1 19.52 -65.31 40.65
C MET A 1 18.49 -64.18 40.54
N TYR A 2 17.54 -64.04 41.47
CA TYR A 2 16.47 -63.01 41.46
C TYR A 2 16.95 -61.56 41.41
N GLN A 3 17.95 -61.17 42.18
CA GLN A 3 18.53 -59.82 42.27
C GLN A 3 19.15 -59.38 40.87
N PHE A 4 19.76 -60.33 40.17
CA PHE A 4 20.37 -60.05 38.84
C PHE A 4 19.32 -59.81 37.78
N GLN A 5 18.24 -60.60 37.77
CA GLN A 5 17.14 -60.42 36.84
C GLN A 5 16.41 -59.10 37.08
N LYS A 6 16.18 -58.71 38.37
CA LYS A 6 15.58 -57.44 38.74
C LYS A 6 16.39 -56.23 38.25
N ARG A 7 17.71 -56.26 38.43
CA ARG A 7 18.61 -55.20 37.90
C ARG A 7 18.59 -55.09 36.37
N LYS A 8 18.55 -56.21 35.68
CA LYS A 8 18.47 -56.25 34.23
C LYS A 8 17.14 -55.65 33.72
N PHE A 9 16.04 -56.00 34.38
CA PHE A 9 14.72 -55.43 34.05
C PHE A 9 14.65 -53.93 34.30
N LEU A 10 15.18 -53.42 35.41
CA LEU A 10 15.20 -51.99 35.70
C LEU A 10 16.01 -51.21 34.67
N LYS A 11 17.21 -51.68 34.29
CA LYS A 11 18.01 -51.06 33.24
C LYS A 11 17.33 -51.04 31.89
N GLN A 12 16.59 -52.10 31.56
CA GLN A 12 15.86 -52.18 30.32
C GLN A 12 14.67 -51.21 30.31
N LYS A 13 13.98 -51.06 31.42
CA LYS A 13 12.89 -50.10 31.60
C LYS A 13 13.40 -48.64 31.49
N GLU A 14 14.50 -48.31 32.15
CA GLU A 14 15.15 -47.01 32.05
C GLU A 14 15.53 -46.66 30.59
N LYS A 15 16.11 -47.63 29.88
CA LYS A 15 16.48 -47.46 28.47
C LYS A 15 15.28 -47.22 27.57
N ILE A 16 14.18 -47.92 27.76
CA ILE A 16 12.93 -47.75 27.02
C ILE A 16 12.34 -46.35 27.32
N GLU A 17 12.36 -45.93 28.59
CA GLU A 17 11.84 -44.63 28.98
C GLU A 17 12.66 -43.47 28.38
N GLU A 18 13.99 -43.60 28.36
CA GLU A 18 14.87 -42.62 27.71
C GLU A 18 14.66 -42.56 26.18
N GLU A 19 14.49 -43.70 25.54
CA GLU A 19 14.18 -43.81 24.12
C GLU A 19 12.83 -43.18 23.77
N ASN A 20 11.82 -43.40 24.60
CA ASN A 20 10.49 -42.78 24.46
C ASN A 20 10.55 -41.25 24.60
N LYS A 21 11.29 -40.73 25.59
CA LYS A 21 11.50 -39.28 25.76
C LYS A 21 12.21 -38.67 24.56
N ARG A 22 13.20 -39.37 24.03
CA ARG A 22 13.89 -38.93 22.80
C ARG A 22 12.98 -38.89 21.59
N LEU A 23 12.13 -39.89 21.40
CA LEU A 23 11.15 -39.93 20.32
C LEU A 23 10.09 -38.81 20.46
N GLN A 24 9.61 -38.55 21.67
CA GLN A 24 8.70 -37.42 21.93
C GLN A 24 9.33 -36.10 21.59
N TYR A 25 10.58 -35.87 21.97
CA TYR A 25 11.30 -34.65 21.66
C TYR A 25 11.50 -34.45 20.16
N ILE A 26 11.86 -35.52 19.42
CA ILE A 26 12.00 -35.48 17.96
C ILE A 26 10.65 -35.12 17.31
N HIS A 27 9.58 -35.76 17.77
CA HIS A 27 8.23 -35.51 17.26
C HIS A 27 7.79 -34.05 17.50
N GLU A 28 8.09 -33.50 18.67
CA GLU A 28 7.81 -32.09 19.00
C GLU A 28 8.61 -31.13 18.10
N LEU A 29 9.89 -31.43 17.83
CA LEU A 29 10.70 -30.65 16.89
C LEU A 29 10.14 -30.68 15.48
N GLU A 30 9.72 -31.84 14.98
CA GLU A 30 9.11 -31.98 13.67
C GLU A 30 7.81 -31.22 13.57
N LEU A 31 6.96 -31.27 14.60
CA LEU A 31 5.71 -30.53 14.68
C LEU A 31 5.94 -29.02 14.62
N ASN A 32 6.87 -28.52 15.45
CA ASN A 32 7.25 -27.11 15.47
C ASN A 32 7.80 -26.64 14.12
N LYS A 33 8.63 -27.45 13.47
CA LYS A 33 9.15 -27.17 12.14
C LYS A 33 8.04 -27.06 11.11
N SER A 34 7.11 -28.02 11.12
CA SER A 34 5.95 -28.01 10.20
C SER A 34 5.03 -26.81 10.44
N GLN A 35 4.78 -26.44 11.70
CA GLN A 35 4.00 -25.24 12.04
C GLN A 35 4.66 -23.96 11.55
N ASN A 36 5.97 -23.81 11.73
CA ASN A 36 6.72 -22.65 11.24
C ASN A 36 6.69 -22.57 9.71
N GLU A 37 6.78 -23.69 9.01
CA GLU A 37 6.65 -23.75 7.54
C GLU A 37 5.26 -23.33 7.07
N ILE A 38 4.20 -23.80 7.75
CA ILE A 38 2.81 -23.38 7.45
C ILE A 38 2.64 -21.88 7.65
N VAL A 39 3.14 -21.32 8.76
CA VAL A 39 3.07 -19.87 9.03
C VAL A 39 3.84 -19.08 7.97
N SER A 40 5.03 -19.55 7.56
CA SER A 40 5.82 -18.91 6.50
C SER A 40 5.06 -18.88 5.17
N LEU A 41 4.46 -20.01 4.76
CA LEU A 41 3.66 -20.10 3.54
C LEU A 41 2.40 -19.23 3.59
N GLN A 42 1.76 -19.13 4.76
CA GLN A 42 0.61 -18.25 4.94
C GLN A 42 1.00 -16.78 4.82
N ASN A 43 2.14 -16.38 5.38
CA ASN A 43 2.66 -15.02 5.27
C ASN A 43 2.99 -14.68 3.80
N GLU A 44 3.67 -15.57 3.09
CA GLU A 44 3.98 -15.40 1.66
C GLU A 44 2.71 -15.23 0.82
N LYS A 45 1.68 -16.06 1.10
CA LYS A 45 0.38 -15.94 0.43
C LYS A 45 -0.30 -14.60 0.74
N LEU A 46 -0.30 -14.15 1.98
CA LEU A 46 -0.88 -12.87 2.38
C LEU A 46 -0.16 -11.69 1.74
N GLU A 47 1.17 -11.72 1.68
CA GLU A 47 1.97 -10.69 0.99
C GLU A 47 1.64 -10.63 -0.50
N ALA A 48 1.52 -11.79 -1.15
CA ALA A 48 1.13 -11.86 -2.57
C ALA A 48 -0.29 -11.31 -2.79
N GLU A 49 -1.24 -11.58 -1.89
CA GLU A 49 -2.60 -11.06 -1.96
C GLU A 49 -2.65 -9.54 -1.76
N ILE A 50 -1.89 -9.00 -0.80
CA ILE A 50 -1.75 -7.57 -0.58
C ILE A 50 -1.17 -6.89 -1.83
N ASN A 51 -0.10 -7.45 -2.41
CA ASN A 51 0.51 -6.91 -3.62
C ASN A 51 -0.45 -6.93 -4.82
N PHE A 52 -1.23 -7.99 -4.96
CA PHE A 52 -2.28 -8.08 -5.99
C PHE A 52 -3.36 -7.01 -5.78
N LYS A 53 -3.86 -6.84 -4.56
CA LYS A 53 -4.86 -5.82 -4.23
C LYS A 53 -4.34 -4.40 -4.43
N ASN A 54 -3.08 -4.14 -4.10
CA ASN A 54 -2.43 -2.85 -4.36
C ASN A 54 -2.35 -2.56 -5.86
N SER A 55 -2.00 -3.55 -6.68
CA SER A 55 -1.96 -3.41 -8.14
C SER A 55 -3.35 -3.17 -8.74
N GLU A 56 -4.38 -3.86 -8.27
CA GLU A 56 -5.78 -3.67 -8.67
C GLU A 56 -6.25 -2.25 -8.34
N LEU A 57 -5.93 -1.78 -7.13
CA LEU A 57 -6.24 -0.42 -6.66
C LEU A 57 -5.54 0.64 -7.51
N ALA A 58 -4.25 0.44 -7.81
CA ALA A 58 -3.47 1.32 -8.68
C ALA A 58 -4.07 1.41 -10.09
N SER A 59 -4.44 0.28 -10.67
CA SER A 59 -5.07 0.21 -11.98
C SER A 59 -6.40 0.96 -12.02
N SER A 60 -7.24 0.76 -11.00
CA SER A 60 -8.53 1.47 -10.86
C SER A 60 -8.31 2.99 -10.76
N THR A 61 -7.34 3.41 -9.96
CA THR A 61 -6.98 4.83 -9.80
C THR A 61 -6.46 5.41 -11.12
N MET A 62 -5.65 4.68 -11.87
CA MET A 62 -5.19 5.09 -13.19
C MET A 62 -6.35 5.34 -14.17
N HIS A 63 -7.37 4.49 -14.14
CA HIS A 63 -8.56 4.68 -14.96
C HIS A 63 -9.31 5.98 -14.61
N LEU A 64 -9.45 6.28 -13.32
CA LEU A 64 -10.10 7.52 -12.86
C LEU A 64 -9.30 8.77 -13.28
N VAL A 65 -7.98 8.75 -13.12
CA VAL A 65 -7.11 9.87 -13.52
C VAL A 65 -7.19 10.11 -15.03
N LYS A 66 -7.06 9.06 -15.85
CA LYS A 66 -7.20 9.18 -17.31
C LYS A 66 -8.56 9.74 -17.73
N LYS A 67 -9.63 9.34 -17.04
CA LYS A 67 -10.97 9.88 -17.28
C LYS A 67 -11.03 11.38 -16.94
N GLY A 68 -10.43 11.79 -15.82
CA GLY A 68 -10.32 13.19 -15.42
C GLY A 68 -9.52 14.02 -16.41
N GLU A 69 -8.37 13.54 -16.90
CA GLU A 69 -7.56 14.21 -17.92
C GLU A 69 -8.34 14.39 -19.25
N LEU A 70 -9.08 13.36 -19.65
CA LEU A 70 -9.92 13.44 -20.86
C LEU A 70 -11.01 14.50 -20.71
N LEU A 71 -11.68 14.55 -19.56
CA LEU A 71 -12.70 15.55 -19.28
C LEU A 71 -12.12 16.98 -19.27
N THR A 72 -10.94 17.16 -18.68
CA THR A 72 -10.22 18.45 -18.68
C THR A 72 -9.89 18.89 -20.11
N LYS A 73 -9.37 17.98 -20.93
CA LYS A 73 -9.06 18.26 -22.34
C LYS A 73 -10.31 18.63 -23.15
N ILE A 74 -11.42 17.90 -22.97
CA ILE A 74 -12.70 18.22 -23.59
C ILE A 74 -13.18 19.61 -23.18
N LYS A 75 -13.08 19.97 -21.90
CA LYS A 75 -13.42 21.30 -21.38
C LYS A 75 -12.59 22.40 -22.01
N GLU A 76 -11.28 22.20 -22.15
CA GLU A 76 -10.38 23.14 -22.81
C GLU A 76 -10.74 23.35 -24.30
N GLU A 77 -10.98 22.26 -25.04
CA GLU A 77 -11.39 22.31 -26.45
C GLU A 77 -12.74 23.01 -26.65
N LEU A 78 -13.73 22.69 -25.79
CA LEU A 78 -15.03 23.38 -25.81
C LEU A 78 -14.91 24.86 -25.45
N SER A 79 -14.06 25.21 -24.48
CA SER A 79 -13.81 26.60 -24.08
C SER A 79 -13.12 27.41 -25.18
N HIS A 80 -12.20 26.75 -25.93
CA HIS A 80 -11.58 27.37 -27.10
C HIS A 80 -12.57 27.57 -28.23
N SER A 81 -13.42 26.58 -28.53
CA SER A 81 -14.46 26.67 -29.56
C SER A 81 -15.48 27.74 -29.23
N LEU A 82 -15.81 27.95 -27.95
CA LEU A 82 -16.75 28.96 -27.48
C LEU A 82 -16.32 30.40 -27.89
N LYS A 83 -15.01 30.67 -27.99
CA LYS A 83 -14.47 31.99 -28.34
C LYS A 83 -14.75 32.37 -29.79
N ASN A 84 -14.99 31.38 -30.65
CA ASN A 84 -15.15 31.53 -32.08
C ASN A 84 -16.62 31.38 -32.54
N ILE A 85 -17.59 31.36 -31.62
CA ILE A 85 -19.00 31.15 -31.90
C ILE A 85 -19.76 32.47 -31.79
N ASP A 86 -20.27 32.99 -32.92
CA ASP A 86 -21.10 34.18 -32.97
C ASP A 86 -22.57 33.93 -32.56
N ASN A 87 -23.01 32.68 -32.61
CA ASN A 87 -24.38 32.31 -32.26
C ASN A 87 -24.57 32.21 -30.75
N LYS A 88 -25.32 33.16 -30.18
CA LYS A 88 -25.60 33.24 -28.73
C LYS A 88 -26.29 31.99 -28.15
N ILE A 89 -27.17 31.33 -28.91
CA ILE A 89 -27.87 30.12 -28.45
C ILE A 89 -26.89 28.96 -28.35
N ALA A 90 -26.09 28.74 -29.39
CA ALA A 90 -25.06 27.71 -29.41
C ALA A 90 -24.01 27.93 -28.28
N ALA A 91 -23.61 29.18 -28.08
CA ALA A 91 -22.69 29.54 -26.98
C ALA A 91 -23.26 29.23 -25.59
N GLN A 92 -24.57 29.43 -25.38
CA GLN A 92 -25.23 29.08 -24.11
C GLN A 92 -25.27 27.56 -23.89
N GLU A 93 -25.58 26.77 -24.91
CA GLU A 93 -25.60 25.32 -24.82
C GLU A 93 -24.20 24.74 -24.50
N ILE A 94 -23.15 25.24 -25.16
CA ILE A 94 -21.77 24.84 -24.88
C ILE A 94 -21.38 25.23 -23.44
N LYS A 95 -21.76 26.41 -22.96
CA LYS A 95 -21.53 26.79 -21.54
C LYS A 95 -22.19 25.83 -20.54
N LYS A 96 -23.38 25.33 -20.83
CA LYS A 96 -24.06 24.32 -20.01
C LYS A 96 -23.27 23.01 -20.00
N VAL A 97 -22.77 22.56 -21.14
CA VAL A 97 -21.92 21.35 -21.24
C VAL A 97 -20.62 21.52 -20.47
N ILE A 98 -19.93 22.66 -20.64
CA ILE A 98 -18.72 22.97 -19.87
C ILE A 98 -19.01 22.94 -18.36
N LYS A 99 -20.11 23.50 -17.93
CA LYS A 99 -20.51 23.48 -16.50
C LYS A 99 -20.77 22.07 -15.99
N SER A 100 -21.43 21.21 -16.76
CA SER A 100 -21.71 19.82 -16.37
C SER A 100 -20.43 18.94 -16.34
N VAL A 101 -19.42 19.30 -17.13
CA VAL A 101 -18.10 18.61 -17.14
C VAL A 101 -17.17 19.18 -16.05
N SER A 102 -17.46 20.41 -15.57
CA SER A 102 -16.59 21.14 -14.61
C SER A 102 -16.86 20.85 -13.15
N ASP A 103 -17.60 19.80 -12.81
CA ASP A 103 -17.74 19.37 -11.41
C ASP A 103 -16.38 18.84 -10.90
N ASP A 104 -15.40 19.78 -10.73
CA ASP A 104 -14.09 19.52 -10.12
C ASP A 104 -14.22 18.87 -8.74
N ASP A 105 -15.33 19.15 -8.03
CA ASP A 105 -15.68 18.51 -6.77
C ASP A 105 -15.77 16.97 -6.85
N LYS A 106 -16.07 16.40 -8.01
CA LYS A 106 -16.13 14.94 -8.17
C LYS A 106 -14.75 14.27 -8.16
N ILE A 107 -13.75 14.91 -8.77
CA ILE A 107 -12.38 14.35 -8.84
C ILE A 107 -11.76 14.32 -7.44
N ASP A 108 -11.96 15.38 -6.65
CA ASP A 108 -11.49 15.43 -5.27
C ASP A 108 -12.29 14.47 -4.36
N GLN A 109 -13.60 14.31 -4.58
CA GLN A 109 -14.42 13.31 -3.87
C GLN A 109 -14.00 11.87 -4.21
N GLU A 110 -13.70 11.57 -5.47
CA GLU A 110 -13.18 10.26 -5.90
C GLU A 110 -11.81 9.97 -5.28
N TRP A 111 -10.94 10.99 -5.21
CA TRP A 111 -9.67 10.87 -4.50
C TRP A 111 -9.85 10.63 -3.00
N ASP A 112 -10.75 11.36 -2.34
CA ASP A 112 -11.04 11.19 -0.91
C ASP A 112 -11.64 9.81 -0.61
N ALA A 113 -12.51 9.32 -1.48
CA ALA A 113 -13.06 7.97 -1.39
C ALA A 113 -11.94 6.90 -1.54
N PHE A 114 -11.05 7.10 -2.50
CA PHE A 114 -9.86 6.25 -2.68
C PHE A 114 -8.95 6.27 -1.45
N ALA A 115 -8.59 7.46 -0.94
CA ALA A 115 -7.73 7.61 0.23
C ALA A 115 -8.33 6.96 1.48
N LYS A 116 -9.65 7.07 1.69
CA LYS A 116 -10.36 6.38 2.77
C LYS A 116 -10.35 4.86 2.61
N HIS A 117 -10.48 4.37 1.39
CA HIS A 117 -10.43 2.93 1.13
C HIS A 117 -9.01 2.39 1.32
N PHE A 118 -8.03 3.13 0.83
CA PHE A 118 -6.61 2.84 1.04
C PHE A 118 -6.24 2.78 2.53
N ASP A 119 -6.71 3.74 3.32
CA ASP A 119 -6.48 3.77 4.77
C ASP A 119 -7.01 2.54 5.49
N LYS A 120 -8.22 2.07 5.13
CA LYS A 120 -8.80 0.83 5.70
C LYS A 120 -7.93 -0.41 5.45
N VAL A 121 -7.28 -0.49 4.30
CA VAL A 121 -6.40 -1.61 3.93
C VAL A 121 -5.01 -1.48 4.54
N HIS A 122 -4.56 -0.25 4.76
CA HIS A 122 -3.19 0.07 5.21
C HIS A 122 -3.13 0.67 6.62
N SER A 123 -3.97 0.19 7.54
CA SER A 123 -3.90 0.48 8.98
C SER A 123 -3.83 1.99 9.29
N ASP A 124 -4.76 2.78 8.70
CA ASP A 124 -4.85 4.23 8.92
C ASP A 124 -3.56 5.01 8.58
N PHE A 125 -2.84 4.56 7.57
CA PHE A 125 -1.58 5.15 7.14
C PHE A 125 -1.66 6.66 6.89
N VAL A 126 -2.69 7.13 6.14
CA VAL A 126 -2.85 8.55 5.79
C VAL A 126 -3.14 9.38 7.02
N VAL A 127 -3.93 8.84 7.96
CA VAL A 127 -4.21 9.50 9.24
C VAL A 127 -2.93 9.65 10.06
N THR A 128 -2.15 8.59 10.18
CA THR A 128 -0.88 8.56 10.91
C THR A 128 0.17 9.43 10.25
N LEU A 129 0.28 9.38 8.91
CA LEU A 129 1.17 10.23 8.13
C LEU A 129 0.89 11.73 8.37
N LYS A 130 -0.38 12.14 8.31
CA LYS A 130 -0.79 13.53 8.53
C LYS A 130 -0.58 13.99 9.99
N LYS A 131 -0.74 13.10 10.97
CA LYS A 131 -0.41 13.39 12.37
C LYS A 131 1.08 13.60 12.58
N LYS A 132 1.91 12.72 11.99
CA LYS A 132 3.37 12.75 12.13
C LYS A 132 3.99 13.91 11.34
N TYR A 133 3.44 14.26 10.19
CA TYR A 133 3.95 15.27 9.27
C TYR A 133 2.83 16.24 8.85
N ALA A 134 2.39 17.09 9.78
CA ALA A 134 1.27 18.01 9.61
C ALA A 134 1.43 19.04 8.48
N ASN A 135 2.67 19.28 8.03
CA ASN A 135 3.01 20.26 7.01
C ASN A 135 2.98 19.69 5.56
N LEU A 136 2.60 18.44 5.36
CA LEU A 136 2.52 17.85 4.02
C LEU A 136 1.33 18.45 3.24
N THR A 137 1.61 18.81 1.98
CA THR A 137 0.56 19.23 1.03
C THR A 137 -0.24 18.02 0.52
N ALA A 138 -1.42 18.27 -0.05
CA ALA A 138 -2.24 17.21 -0.65
C ALA A 138 -1.46 16.38 -1.69
N ASN A 139 -0.67 17.02 -2.55
CA ASN A 139 0.16 16.34 -3.54
C ASN A 139 1.29 15.51 -2.93
N GLU A 140 1.87 15.95 -1.82
CA GLU A 140 2.89 15.18 -1.10
C GLU A 140 2.28 13.96 -0.40
N VAL A 141 1.06 14.08 0.12
CA VAL A 141 0.30 12.94 0.67
C VAL A 141 -0.04 11.93 -0.45
N LYS A 142 -0.49 12.42 -1.62
CA LYS A 142 -0.71 11.57 -2.82
C LYS A 142 0.56 10.81 -3.17
N LEU A 143 1.70 11.50 -3.23
CA LEU A 143 2.99 10.87 -3.51
C LEU A 143 3.36 9.79 -2.48
N CYS A 144 3.14 10.03 -1.18
CA CYS A 144 3.38 9.04 -0.14
C CYS A 144 2.53 7.77 -0.33
N ILE A 145 1.24 7.93 -0.67
CA ILE A 145 0.33 6.81 -0.95
C ILE A 145 0.84 6.00 -2.14
N TYR A 146 1.18 6.65 -3.26
CA TYR A 146 1.68 5.97 -4.46
C TYR A 146 3.01 5.23 -4.21
N LEU A 147 3.89 5.83 -3.40
CA LEU A 147 5.13 5.18 -2.99
C LEU A 147 4.87 3.97 -2.11
N ARG A 148 3.94 4.06 -1.15
CA ARG A 148 3.56 2.92 -0.30
C ARG A 148 2.91 1.78 -1.10
N MET A 149 2.22 2.10 -2.20
CA MET A 149 1.70 1.12 -3.16
C MET A 149 2.79 0.50 -4.05
N ASN A 150 4.05 0.86 -3.83
CA ASN A 150 5.21 0.40 -4.62
C ASN A 150 5.10 0.73 -6.12
N LEU A 151 4.45 1.85 -6.46
CA LEU A 151 4.34 2.27 -7.85
C LEU A 151 5.69 2.81 -8.36
N SER A 152 6.00 2.49 -9.61
CA SER A 152 7.19 2.99 -10.29
C SER A 152 7.12 4.51 -10.53
N SER A 153 8.28 5.16 -10.70
CA SER A 153 8.32 6.60 -11.04
C SER A 153 7.57 6.94 -12.34
N LYS A 154 7.44 5.99 -13.28
CA LYS A 154 6.66 6.18 -14.52
C LYS A 154 5.16 6.19 -14.24
N GLU A 155 4.67 5.27 -13.43
CA GLU A 155 3.26 5.21 -13.02
C GLU A 155 2.87 6.43 -12.19
N ILE A 156 3.70 6.81 -11.21
CA ILE A 156 3.49 8.02 -10.40
C ILE A 156 3.47 9.28 -11.28
N ALA A 157 4.36 9.38 -12.26
CA ALA A 157 4.39 10.50 -13.20
C ALA A 157 3.08 10.64 -13.96
N GLN A 158 2.50 9.52 -14.43
CA GLN A 158 1.21 9.48 -15.09
C GLN A 158 0.05 9.85 -14.14
N LEU A 159 0.06 9.35 -12.90
CA LEU A 159 -0.98 9.61 -11.89
C LEU A 159 -0.98 11.06 -11.40
N MET A 160 0.20 11.68 -11.32
CA MET A 160 0.35 13.07 -10.86
C MET A 160 0.38 14.09 -12.01
N ASN A 161 0.26 13.63 -13.25
CA ASN A 161 0.36 14.46 -14.47
C ASN A 161 1.63 15.33 -14.49
N ILE A 162 2.78 14.72 -14.17
CA ILE A 162 4.09 15.37 -14.19
C ILE A 162 5.12 14.47 -14.92
N SER A 163 6.28 15.03 -15.24
CA SER A 163 7.35 14.21 -15.84
C SER A 163 7.97 13.25 -14.79
N VAL A 164 8.60 12.16 -15.25
CA VAL A 164 9.35 11.23 -14.38
C VAL A 164 10.40 11.98 -13.57
N ARG A 165 11.10 12.94 -14.17
CA ARG A 165 12.04 13.83 -13.49
C ARG A 165 11.35 14.69 -12.42
N GLY A 166 10.10 15.13 -12.68
CA GLY A 166 9.27 15.83 -11.70
C GLY A 166 8.97 14.97 -10.46
N VAL A 167 8.71 13.67 -10.67
CA VAL A 167 8.52 12.71 -9.56
C VAL A 167 9.80 12.60 -8.73
N GLU A 168 10.97 12.47 -9.36
CA GLU A 168 12.25 12.36 -8.64
C GLU A 168 12.55 13.62 -7.81
N ILE A 169 12.30 14.80 -8.37
CA ILE A 169 12.43 16.07 -7.64
C ILE A 169 11.43 16.11 -6.46
N SER A 170 10.21 15.67 -6.66
CA SER A 170 9.19 15.63 -5.61
C SER A 170 9.56 14.66 -4.49
N ARG A 171 10.11 13.48 -4.82
CA ARG A 171 10.66 12.52 -3.85
C ARG A 171 11.81 13.12 -3.04
N TYR A 172 12.73 13.82 -3.70
CA TYR A 172 13.85 14.50 -3.03
C TYR A 172 13.36 15.57 -2.05
N ARG A 173 12.40 16.42 -2.48
CA ARG A 173 11.80 17.46 -1.64
C ARG A 173 11.03 16.86 -0.46
N LEU A 174 10.28 15.81 -0.70
CA LEU A 174 9.57 15.08 0.32
C LEU A 174 10.52 14.54 1.38
N ARG A 175 11.61 13.86 0.98
CA ARG A 175 12.64 13.37 1.90
C ARG A 175 13.17 14.47 2.82
N LYS A 176 13.55 15.62 2.25
CA LYS A 176 14.02 16.77 3.03
C LYS A 176 12.95 17.26 4.01
N LYS A 177 11.71 17.32 3.57
CA LYS A 177 10.61 17.86 4.36
C LYS A 177 10.24 16.97 5.55
N ILE A 178 10.31 15.65 5.39
CA ILE A 178 10.04 14.68 6.47
C ILE A 178 11.30 14.27 7.25
N GLY A 179 12.46 14.88 6.93
CA GLY A 179 13.69 14.73 7.70
C GLY A 179 14.36 13.35 7.57
N ILE A 180 14.20 12.64 6.43
CA ILE A 180 14.82 11.33 6.24
C ILE A 180 16.26 11.49 5.73
N PRO A 181 17.26 10.83 6.40
CA PRO A 181 18.66 10.79 5.94
C PRO A 181 18.79 10.19 4.53
N SER A 182 19.89 10.53 3.82
CA SER A 182 20.13 10.06 2.43
C SER A 182 20.21 8.54 2.32
N GLU A 183 20.72 7.91 3.37
CA GLU A 183 20.98 6.46 3.46
C GLU A 183 19.69 5.65 3.64
N THR A 184 18.63 6.24 4.20
CA THR A 184 17.37 5.55 4.46
C THR A 184 16.53 5.51 3.19
N ASN A 185 16.00 4.35 2.81
CA ASN A 185 15.07 4.24 1.70
C ASN A 185 13.73 4.89 2.05
N LEU A 186 13.22 5.77 1.16
CA LEU A 186 11.94 6.47 1.38
C LEU A 186 10.76 5.49 1.43
N PHE A 187 10.77 4.45 0.59
CA PHE A 187 9.75 3.41 0.60
C PHE A 187 9.72 2.67 1.94
N ASP A 188 10.89 2.21 2.42
CA ASP A 188 10.99 1.47 3.69
C ASP A 188 10.53 2.33 4.87
N HIS A 189 10.89 3.62 4.85
CA HIS A 189 10.41 4.56 5.85
C HIS A 189 8.88 4.72 5.82
N LEU A 190 8.27 4.83 4.64
CA LEU A 190 6.82 4.93 4.51
C LEU A 190 6.12 3.62 4.90
N MET A 191 6.75 2.46 4.65
CA MET A 191 6.25 1.16 5.09
C MET A 191 6.28 1.00 6.62
N SER A 192 7.26 1.63 7.30
CA SER A 192 7.34 1.60 8.78
C SER A 192 6.33 2.52 9.48
N ILE A 193 5.59 3.34 8.73
CA ILE A 193 4.51 4.18 9.29
C ILE A 193 3.25 3.33 9.38
N ASP A 194 3.09 2.59 10.47
CA ASP A 194 1.87 1.85 10.76
C ASP A 194 0.96 2.63 11.71
N GLY A 195 -0.35 2.47 11.54
CA GLY A 195 -1.36 3.09 12.41
C GLY A 195 -1.43 2.48 13.82
N ASN A 196 -0.52 1.55 14.13
CA ASN A 196 -0.43 1.01 15.48
C ASN A 196 0.24 2.05 16.39
N PRO A 197 -0.43 2.59 17.42
CA PRO A 197 0.25 3.43 18.40
C PRO A 197 1.31 2.57 19.06
N GLU A 198 2.57 3.02 19.01
CA GLU A 198 3.62 2.47 19.87
C GLU A 198 3.05 2.40 21.28
N VAL A 199 2.92 1.18 21.80
CA VAL A 199 2.67 0.95 23.22
C VAL A 199 3.93 1.44 23.91
N GLY A 200 3.90 2.70 24.37
CA GLY A 200 4.91 3.32 25.21
C GLY A 200 4.76 2.82 26.66
#